data_b91a275a005d1ce3f6b3fd95c2160453
#
_entry.id   b91a275a005d1ce3f6b3fd95c2160453
#
_cell.length_a   1.000
_cell.length_b   1.000
_cell.length_c   1.000
_cell.angle_alpha   90.00
_cell.angle_beta   90.00
_cell.angle_gamma   90.00
#
_symmetry.space_group_name_H-M   'P 1'
#
loop_
_entity.id
_entity.type
_entity.pdbx_description
1 polymer ?
#
loop_
_entity_poly.entity_id
_entity_poly.type
_entity_poly.pdbx_seq_one_letter_code
_entity_poly.pdbx_strand_id
1 'polypeptide(L)'
;MHEFDDDMFDAFISQHDNGNFMQRVAWADVKSEWLPHRFMWSQDGEPVAAVQFLSRKGLWYAPRGPVMDYTNTDLVSDVLRDISLVTRIGGAKYVKMDPPVLIRRKTANDNSLLYGETGLIGQFLREGYEHQGFSKALSSTIQPRYHMVVPLNRTFPDAFPKKTRRLIRDAVRKYVKVDICGVDRLDDFMKVIHATETRQGITLRSEQYFESLFNAFGDDVELYLATIDVNRALIEESVHYDRLIDERIHTGRAPKKYHQLQEQIQSSQSLIDLLGTLSFSNNTVVVCGALVISSNQSKEILYAGMNDEFSKFSGQYLTFATIMNDAKVQGFHELSMGGVDGDLNDSLSRFKSKFDPDVIEYYGEFDKSKNRWWKFVYRQALPMYQNIRHRALALRKTLK
;
A
#
# COMPACT_ATOMS: atom_id res chain seq x y z
N MET A 1 9.61 -21.37 24.01
CA MET A 1 9.35 -19.92 24.15
C MET A 1 10.39 -19.36 25.09
N HIS A 2 10.88 -18.17 24.82
CA HIS A 2 11.97 -17.49 25.50
C HIS A 2 11.43 -16.23 26.19
N GLU A 3 12.11 -15.78 27.27
CA GLU A 3 11.83 -14.49 27.90
C GLU A 3 12.47 -13.39 27.02
N PHE A 4 11.70 -12.37 26.65
CA PHE A 4 12.12 -11.30 25.74
C PHE A 4 11.44 -9.99 26.13
N ASP A 5 12.01 -8.87 25.77
CA ASP A 5 11.40 -7.56 25.82
C ASP A 5 10.92 -7.11 24.44
N ASP A 6 10.24 -5.98 24.40
CA ASP A 6 9.69 -5.43 23.16
C ASP A 6 10.80 -5.01 22.17
N ASP A 7 11.97 -4.59 22.65
CA ASP A 7 13.10 -4.19 21.80
C ASP A 7 13.71 -5.41 21.10
N MET A 8 13.90 -6.52 21.80
CA MET A 8 14.36 -7.79 21.21
C MET A 8 13.36 -8.31 20.17
N PHE A 9 12.06 -8.21 20.47
CA PHE A 9 11.01 -8.61 19.55
C PHE A 9 11.05 -7.79 18.27
N ASP A 10 11.07 -6.46 18.38
CA ASP A 10 11.11 -5.55 17.22
C ASP A 10 12.41 -5.69 16.42
N ALA A 11 13.54 -5.90 17.08
CA ALA A 11 14.81 -6.16 16.41
C ALA A 11 14.76 -7.42 15.54
N PHE A 12 14.21 -8.53 16.08
CA PHE A 12 14.04 -9.76 15.32
C PHE A 12 13.10 -9.56 14.11
N ILE A 13 11.93 -8.94 14.32
CA ILE A 13 10.96 -8.67 13.24
C ILE A 13 11.61 -7.80 12.15
N SER A 14 12.34 -6.76 12.53
CA SER A 14 12.93 -5.79 11.61
C SER A 14 14.12 -6.33 10.81
N GLN A 15 14.78 -7.38 11.31
CA GLN A 15 15.96 -7.98 10.66
C GLN A 15 15.64 -9.24 9.85
N HIS A 16 14.50 -9.89 10.13
CA HIS A 16 14.16 -11.15 9.50
C HIS A 16 13.55 -10.92 8.08
N ASP A 17 13.95 -11.74 7.10
CA ASP A 17 13.50 -11.60 5.70
C ASP A 17 11.97 -11.63 5.53
N ASN A 18 11.28 -12.40 6.37
CA ASN A 18 9.82 -12.46 6.43
C ASN A 18 9.21 -11.42 7.38
N GLY A 19 10.01 -10.49 7.91
CA GLY A 19 9.53 -9.43 8.80
C GLY A 19 8.57 -8.48 8.11
N ASN A 20 7.57 -8.00 8.85
CA ASN A 20 6.57 -7.07 8.35
C ASN A 20 6.16 -6.08 9.43
N PHE A 21 5.92 -4.80 9.05
CA PHE A 21 5.51 -3.76 10.00
C PHE A 21 4.27 -4.13 10.83
N MET A 22 3.37 -4.97 10.30
CA MET A 22 2.19 -5.44 11.04
C MET A 22 2.51 -6.42 12.17
N GLN A 23 3.73 -6.93 12.21
CA GLN A 23 4.22 -7.77 13.30
C GLN A 23 5.06 -6.98 14.32
N ARG A 24 5.42 -5.73 14.05
CA ARG A 24 6.14 -4.88 15.00
C ARG A 24 5.26 -4.47 16.18
N VAL A 25 5.89 -4.16 17.30
CA VAL A 25 5.22 -3.68 18.53
C VAL A 25 4.33 -2.48 18.23
N ALA A 26 4.83 -1.52 17.47
CA ALA A 26 4.13 -0.29 17.06
C ALA A 26 2.76 -0.55 16.38
N TRP A 27 2.59 -1.70 15.70
CA TRP A 27 1.30 -2.01 15.08
C TRP A 27 0.17 -2.22 16.11
N ALA A 28 0.49 -2.69 17.30
CA ALA A 28 -0.49 -2.82 18.38
C ALA A 28 -1.02 -1.45 18.83
N ASP A 29 -0.17 -0.42 18.86
CA ASP A 29 -0.56 0.94 19.23
C ASP A 29 -1.52 1.54 18.19
N VAL A 30 -1.28 1.31 16.91
CA VAL A 30 -2.21 1.67 15.83
C VAL A 30 -3.55 0.93 15.97
N LYS A 31 -3.54 -0.27 16.52
CA LYS A 31 -4.72 -1.12 16.75
C LYS A 31 -5.17 -1.12 18.22
N SER A 32 -5.13 0.00 18.89
CA SER A 32 -5.37 0.17 20.31
C SER A 32 -6.65 -0.47 20.88
N GLU A 33 -7.64 -0.77 20.03
CA GLU A 33 -8.85 -1.53 20.42
C GLU A 33 -8.63 -3.04 20.48
N TRP A 34 -7.45 -3.54 20.12
CA TRP A 34 -7.08 -4.94 20.15
C TRP A 34 -6.03 -5.17 21.24
N LEU A 35 -6.12 -6.29 21.95
CA LEU A 35 -5.14 -6.68 22.96
C LEU A 35 -3.99 -7.44 22.28
N PRO A 36 -2.74 -6.95 22.37
CA PRO A 36 -1.58 -7.64 21.81
C PRO A 36 -1.13 -8.82 22.67
N HIS A 37 -0.67 -9.87 22.01
CA HIS A 37 0.00 -11.02 22.60
C HIS A 37 1.21 -11.36 21.76
N ARG A 38 2.42 -11.32 22.34
CA ARG A 38 3.67 -11.57 21.65
C ARG A 38 4.29 -12.86 22.15
N PHE A 39 4.86 -13.61 21.24
CA PHE A 39 5.59 -14.84 21.55
C PHE A 39 6.84 -14.91 20.68
N MET A 40 7.92 -15.41 21.28
CA MET A 40 9.22 -15.59 20.62
C MET A 40 9.77 -16.98 20.94
N TRP A 41 10.40 -17.59 19.95
CA TRP A 41 11.08 -18.88 20.05
C TRP A 41 12.57 -18.68 19.81
N SER A 42 13.39 -19.41 20.57
CA SER A 42 14.84 -19.43 20.39
C SER A 42 15.37 -20.86 20.30
N GLN A 43 16.44 -21.03 19.55
CA GLN A 43 17.27 -22.22 19.49
C GLN A 43 18.71 -21.84 19.86
N ASP A 44 19.35 -22.58 20.76
CA ASP A 44 20.71 -22.31 21.22
C ASP A 44 20.94 -20.87 21.72
N GLY A 45 19.91 -20.24 22.25
CA GLY A 45 19.92 -18.86 22.74
C GLY A 45 19.60 -17.79 21.70
N GLU A 46 19.55 -18.12 20.41
CA GLU A 46 19.25 -17.18 19.32
C GLU A 46 17.77 -17.20 18.92
N PRO A 47 17.14 -16.05 18.69
CA PRO A 47 15.76 -15.97 18.21
C PRO A 47 15.60 -16.61 16.83
N VAL A 48 14.62 -17.49 16.67
CA VAL A 48 14.34 -18.19 15.39
C VAL A 48 12.93 -17.99 14.86
N ALA A 49 11.99 -17.57 15.73
CA ALA A 49 10.63 -17.25 15.33
C ALA A 49 10.00 -16.25 16.29
N ALA A 50 9.07 -15.43 15.78
CA ALA A 50 8.27 -14.52 16.58
C ALA A 50 6.88 -14.33 15.98
N VAL A 51 5.90 -14.01 16.85
CA VAL A 51 4.55 -13.67 16.40
C VAL A 51 3.88 -12.68 17.34
N GLN A 52 3.26 -11.66 16.76
CA GLN A 52 2.32 -10.77 17.45
C GLN A 52 0.89 -11.13 17.03
N PHE A 53 0.08 -11.57 17.97
CA PHE A 53 -1.36 -11.65 17.79
C PHE A 53 -2.04 -10.41 18.34
N LEU A 54 -3.05 -9.96 17.63
CA LEU A 54 -4.01 -8.97 18.10
C LEU A 54 -5.32 -9.69 18.41
N SER A 55 -5.81 -9.59 19.63
CA SER A 55 -7.02 -10.28 20.04
C SER A 55 -8.18 -9.34 20.35
N ARG A 56 -9.38 -9.75 19.93
CA ARG A 56 -10.63 -9.03 20.22
C ARG A 56 -11.81 -10.01 20.20
N LYS A 57 -12.60 -10.03 21.26
CA LYS A 57 -13.82 -10.88 21.37
C LYS A 57 -13.59 -12.37 21.09
N GLY A 58 -12.38 -12.86 21.35
CA GLY A 58 -12.00 -14.28 21.14
C GLY A 58 -11.45 -14.60 19.75
N LEU A 59 -11.39 -13.64 18.83
CA LEU A 59 -10.55 -13.71 17.64
C LEU A 59 -9.11 -13.34 18.02
N TRP A 60 -8.16 -14.16 17.62
CA TRP A 60 -6.73 -13.92 17.66
C TRP A 60 -6.22 -13.87 16.23
N TYR A 61 -5.70 -12.74 15.81
CA TYR A 61 -5.23 -12.52 14.45
C TYR A 61 -3.78 -12.07 14.42
N ALA A 62 -2.93 -12.79 13.68
CA ALA A 62 -1.56 -12.43 13.40
C ALA A 62 -1.42 -11.95 11.95
N PRO A 63 -1.53 -10.64 11.68
CA PRO A 63 -1.37 -10.10 10.34
C PRO A 63 0.08 -10.26 9.87
N ARG A 64 0.27 -10.86 8.69
CA ARG A 64 1.61 -11.14 8.12
C ARG A 64 2.53 -11.90 9.08
N GLY A 65 1.97 -12.79 9.89
CA GLY A 65 2.71 -13.61 10.85
C GLY A 65 2.26 -15.07 10.84
N PRO A 66 3.01 -15.93 11.56
CA PRO A 66 4.25 -15.66 12.30
C PRO A 66 5.45 -15.31 11.40
N VAL A 67 6.50 -14.74 11.99
CA VAL A 67 7.79 -14.45 11.32
C VAL A 67 8.79 -15.53 11.71
N MET A 68 9.27 -16.29 10.72
CA MET A 68 10.22 -17.39 10.89
C MET A 68 10.75 -17.85 9.53
N ASP A 69 11.75 -18.73 9.53
CA ASP A 69 12.16 -19.46 8.32
C ASP A 69 11.19 -20.59 7.99
N TYR A 70 10.37 -20.39 6.98
CA TYR A 70 9.38 -21.36 6.51
C TYR A 70 9.96 -22.53 5.72
N THR A 71 11.27 -22.51 5.40
CA THR A 71 11.97 -23.65 4.79
C THR A 71 12.36 -24.71 5.83
N ASN A 72 12.47 -24.32 7.10
CA ASN A 72 12.70 -25.21 8.23
C ASN A 72 11.38 -25.85 8.70
N THR A 73 11.07 -27.03 8.16
CA THR A 73 9.79 -27.71 8.40
C THR A 73 9.55 -28.13 9.85
N ASP A 74 10.62 -28.43 10.58
CA ASP A 74 10.53 -28.82 12.01
C ASP A 74 10.22 -27.59 12.87
N LEU A 75 10.91 -26.47 12.63
CA LEU A 75 10.62 -25.19 13.26
C LEU A 75 9.17 -24.77 13.02
N VAL A 76 8.69 -24.84 11.77
CA VAL A 76 7.30 -24.49 11.43
C VAL A 76 6.31 -25.36 12.24
N SER A 77 6.53 -26.67 12.32
CA SER A 77 5.64 -27.58 13.05
C SER A 77 5.63 -27.30 14.56
N ASP A 78 6.80 -27.05 15.13
CA ASP A 78 6.95 -26.74 16.57
C ASP A 78 6.28 -25.40 16.92
N VAL A 79 6.55 -24.36 16.14
CA VAL A 79 5.94 -23.02 16.32
C VAL A 79 4.41 -23.11 16.19
N LEU A 80 3.86 -23.77 15.18
CA LEU A 80 2.42 -23.91 14.98
C LEU A 80 1.75 -24.71 16.12
N ARG A 81 2.41 -25.74 16.65
CA ARG A 81 1.94 -26.51 17.82
C ARG A 81 1.89 -25.65 19.06
N ASP A 82 2.94 -24.89 19.32
CA ASP A 82 3.02 -23.98 20.46
C ASP A 82 1.98 -22.84 20.33
N ILE A 83 1.82 -22.24 19.15
CA ILE A 83 0.77 -21.24 18.89
C ILE A 83 -0.62 -21.85 19.23
N SER A 84 -0.86 -23.09 18.83
CA SER A 84 -2.14 -23.76 19.16
C SER A 84 -2.34 -23.93 20.66
N LEU A 85 -1.27 -24.16 21.42
CA LEU A 85 -1.30 -24.29 22.87
C LEU A 85 -1.55 -22.94 23.54
N VAL A 86 -0.74 -21.92 23.22
CA VAL A 86 -0.82 -20.60 23.89
C VAL A 86 -2.13 -19.88 23.58
N THR A 87 -2.62 -19.98 22.33
CA THR A 87 -3.90 -19.36 21.95
C THR A 87 -5.09 -20.07 22.63
N ARG A 88 -5.02 -21.40 22.82
CA ARG A 88 -6.02 -22.14 23.59
C ARG A 88 -6.03 -21.75 25.06
N ILE A 89 -4.85 -21.62 25.69
CA ILE A 89 -4.70 -21.16 27.09
C ILE A 89 -5.22 -19.73 27.22
N GLY A 90 -4.89 -18.84 26.28
CA GLY A 90 -5.37 -17.47 26.21
C GLY A 90 -6.85 -17.30 25.86
N GLY A 91 -7.60 -18.43 25.72
CA GLY A 91 -9.04 -18.40 25.51
C GLY A 91 -9.48 -18.06 24.10
N ALA A 92 -8.62 -18.23 23.09
CA ALA A 92 -8.98 -18.04 21.70
C ALA A 92 -10.16 -18.95 21.29
N LYS A 93 -11.14 -18.37 20.63
CA LYS A 93 -12.26 -19.06 20.00
C LYS A 93 -11.98 -19.33 18.53
N TYR A 94 -11.21 -18.45 17.93
CA TYR A 94 -10.80 -18.49 16.54
C TYR A 94 -9.42 -17.86 16.39
N VAL A 95 -8.50 -18.55 15.73
CA VAL A 95 -7.15 -18.10 15.41
C VAL A 95 -7.05 -17.91 13.91
N LYS A 96 -6.53 -16.79 13.46
CA LYS A 96 -6.28 -16.48 12.05
C LYS A 96 -4.84 -16.00 11.89
N MET A 97 -4.17 -16.50 10.86
CA MET A 97 -2.82 -16.09 10.45
C MET A 97 -2.78 -15.93 8.93
N ASP A 98 -2.01 -15.00 8.44
CA ASP A 98 -1.73 -14.84 7.00
C ASP A 98 -0.22 -14.63 6.78
N PRO A 99 0.56 -15.73 6.89
CA PRO A 99 2.02 -15.67 6.83
C PRO A 99 2.51 -15.01 5.54
N PRO A 100 3.63 -14.24 5.59
CA PRO A 100 4.15 -13.50 4.45
C PRO A 100 4.90 -14.38 3.45
N VAL A 101 4.42 -15.60 3.23
CA VAL A 101 5.05 -16.59 2.35
C VAL A 101 4.46 -16.51 0.96
N LEU A 102 5.35 -16.40 -0.03
CA LEU A 102 4.99 -16.30 -1.44
C LEU A 102 4.84 -17.68 -2.06
N ILE A 103 3.73 -17.91 -2.76
CA ILE A 103 3.59 -19.05 -3.67
C ILE A 103 4.38 -18.76 -4.95
N ARG A 104 4.18 -17.56 -5.49
CA ARG A 104 4.62 -17.18 -6.82
C ARG A 104 5.07 -15.73 -6.87
N ARG A 105 6.10 -15.48 -7.68
CA ARG A 105 6.48 -14.16 -8.16
C ARG A 105 6.45 -14.19 -9.69
N LYS A 106 5.68 -13.31 -10.30
CA LYS A 106 5.59 -13.15 -11.73
C LYS A 106 6.22 -11.83 -12.14
N THR A 107 7.29 -11.89 -12.88
CA THR A 107 7.91 -10.74 -13.55
C THR A 107 7.40 -10.61 -14.98
N ALA A 108 7.83 -9.57 -15.72
CA ALA A 108 7.52 -9.43 -17.13
C ALA A 108 8.01 -10.65 -17.98
N ASN A 109 9.10 -11.32 -17.56
CA ASN A 109 9.78 -12.38 -18.30
C ASN A 109 9.73 -13.76 -17.63
N ASP A 110 9.23 -13.86 -16.41
CA ASP A 110 9.25 -15.09 -15.63
C ASP A 110 7.98 -15.25 -14.78
N ASN A 111 7.58 -16.49 -14.53
CA ASN A 111 6.44 -16.86 -13.71
C ASN A 111 6.86 -17.97 -12.73
N SER A 112 7.81 -17.63 -11.85
CA SER A 112 8.40 -18.56 -10.89
C SER A 112 7.41 -18.98 -9.80
N LEU A 113 7.30 -20.29 -9.60
CA LEU A 113 6.72 -20.88 -8.40
C LEU A 113 7.82 -21.03 -7.35
N LEU A 114 7.69 -20.32 -6.23
CA LEU A 114 8.73 -20.33 -5.19
C LEU A 114 8.62 -21.53 -4.26
N TYR A 115 7.41 -21.88 -3.82
CA TYR A 115 7.20 -22.96 -2.85
C TYR A 115 6.24 -24.07 -3.32
N GLY A 116 5.63 -23.94 -4.48
CA GLY A 116 4.55 -24.83 -4.91
C GLY A 116 3.26 -24.64 -4.09
N GLU A 117 2.13 -25.00 -4.68
CA GLU A 117 0.81 -24.68 -4.08
C GLU A 117 0.49 -25.48 -2.81
N THR A 118 1.15 -26.60 -2.54
CA THR A 118 0.79 -27.53 -1.45
C THR A 118 1.80 -27.61 -0.31
N GLY A 119 3.02 -27.11 -0.47
CA GLY A 119 4.11 -27.33 0.51
C GLY A 119 3.75 -26.80 1.91
N LEU A 120 3.51 -25.53 2.07
CA LEU A 120 3.17 -24.90 3.34
C LEU A 120 1.81 -25.34 3.85
N ILE A 121 0.81 -25.51 2.97
CA ILE A 121 -0.54 -25.93 3.36
C ILE A 121 -0.49 -27.28 4.10
N GLY A 122 0.29 -28.24 3.61
CA GLY A 122 0.43 -29.54 4.25
C GLY A 122 0.98 -29.47 5.69
N GLN A 123 1.90 -28.54 5.94
CA GLN A 123 2.44 -28.31 7.29
C GLN A 123 1.36 -27.76 8.23
N PHE A 124 0.66 -26.70 7.82
CA PHE A 124 -0.43 -26.10 8.61
C PHE A 124 -1.58 -27.08 8.86
N LEU A 125 -1.95 -27.88 7.86
CA LEU A 125 -3.00 -28.90 8.00
C LEU A 125 -2.65 -29.98 9.05
N ARG A 126 -1.38 -30.44 9.09
CA ARG A 126 -0.93 -31.41 10.09
C ARG A 126 -1.09 -30.89 11.52
N GLU A 127 -0.91 -29.59 11.73
CA GLU A 127 -1.08 -28.93 13.02
C GLU A 127 -2.54 -28.49 13.27
N GLY A 128 -3.48 -28.89 12.41
CA GLY A 128 -4.92 -28.69 12.58
C GLY A 128 -5.42 -27.29 12.18
N TYR A 129 -4.65 -26.54 11.38
CA TYR A 129 -5.10 -25.31 10.73
C TYR A 129 -5.78 -25.64 9.40
N GLU A 130 -6.65 -24.77 8.94
CA GLU A 130 -7.36 -24.90 7.67
C GLU A 130 -7.00 -23.72 6.76
N HIS A 131 -6.55 -24.01 5.55
CA HIS A 131 -6.31 -23.00 4.53
C HIS A 131 -7.64 -22.46 3.97
N GLN A 132 -7.74 -21.13 3.75
CA GLN A 132 -8.99 -20.49 3.31
C GLN A 132 -9.19 -20.50 1.78
N GLY A 133 -8.33 -21.19 1.06
CA GLY A 133 -8.38 -21.30 -0.39
C GLY A 133 -7.66 -20.15 -1.10
N PHE A 134 -7.61 -20.27 -2.41
CA PHE A 134 -6.88 -19.36 -3.29
C PHE A 134 -7.83 -18.34 -3.94
N SER A 135 -8.46 -17.49 -3.11
CA SER A 135 -9.33 -16.43 -3.63
C SER A 135 -8.52 -15.39 -4.42
N LYS A 136 -9.13 -14.84 -5.47
CA LYS A 136 -8.52 -13.81 -6.31
C LYS A 136 -8.99 -12.41 -5.97
N ALA A 137 -10.20 -12.26 -5.43
CA ALA A 137 -10.76 -10.95 -5.13
C ALA A 137 -10.01 -10.29 -3.95
N LEU A 138 -9.63 -9.04 -4.12
CA LEU A 138 -8.93 -8.20 -3.14
C LEU A 138 -9.66 -8.18 -1.77
N SER A 139 -10.98 -8.19 -1.80
CA SER A 139 -11.82 -8.12 -0.60
C SER A 139 -12.11 -9.47 0.06
N SER A 140 -11.59 -10.58 -0.47
CA SER A 140 -11.89 -11.93 0.05
C SER A 140 -11.11 -12.31 1.29
N THR A 141 -10.00 -11.65 1.55
CA THR A 141 -9.09 -11.88 2.68
C THR A 141 -8.85 -10.58 3.43
N ILE A 142 -8.42 -10.66 4.69
CA ILE A 142 -8.10 -9.45 5.48
C ILE A 142 -6.90 -8.75 4.86
N GLN A 143 -5.84 -9.50 4.55
CA GLN A 143 -4.71 -8.99 3.78
C GLN A 143 -4.79 -9.50 2.34
N PRO A 144 -4.57 -8.65 1.33
CA PRO A 144 -4.58 -9.06 -0.06
C PRO A 144 -3.60 -10.20 -0.33
N ARG A 145 -4.03 -11.17 -1.15
CA ARG A 145 -3.15 -12.26 -1.59
C ARG A 145 -2.23 -11.85 -2.73
N TYR A 146 -2.63 -10.90 -3.53
CA TYR A 146 -1.86 -10.40 -4.67
C TYR A 146 -1.39 -8.99 -4.41
N HIS A 147 -0.09 -8.74 -4.58
CA HIS A 147 0.50 -7.41 -4.53
C HIS A 147 1.28 -7.12 -5.81
N MET A 148 1.40 -5.85 -6.14
CA MET A 148 2.31 -5.37 -7.17
C MET A 148 3.52 -4.72 -6.51
N VAL A 149 4.71 -5.25 -6.80
CA VAL A 149 5.97 -4.85 -6.18
C VAL A 149 6.96 -4.41 -7.24
N VAL A 150 7.62 -3.28 -7.05
CA VAL A 150 8.65 -2.79 -7.95
C VAL A 150 10.02 -3.03 -7.35
N PRO A 151 10.89 -3.85 -7.98
CA PRO A 151 12.28 -3.98 -7.58
C PRO A 151 13.03 -2.65 -7.76
N LEU A 152 13.75 -2.19 -6.72
CA LEU A 152 14.43 -0.90 -6.71
C LEU A 152 15.89 -0.95 -7.23
N ASN A 153 16.34 -2.09 -7.72
CA ASN A 153 17.64 -2.24 -8.40
C ASN A 153 17.69 -1.61 -9.81
N ARG A 154 16.58 -1.02 -10.26
CA ARG A 154 16.41 -0.37 -11.57
C ARG A 154 16.78 1.11 -11.51
N THR A 155 17.08 1.73 -12.66
CA THR A 155 17.32 3.18 -12.77
C THR A 155 16.02 3.90 -13.12
N PHE A 156 15.53 4.74 -12.23
CA PHE A 156 14.33 5.53 -12.45
C PHE A 156 14.67 6.94 -12.94
N PRO A 157 13.86 7.54 -13.84
CA PRO A 157 12.61 7.01 -14.41
C PRO A 157 12.80 6.11 -15.65
N ASP A 158 14.02 5.80 -16.09
CA ASP A 158 14.29 5.14 -17.38
C ASP A 158 13.75 3.70 -17.45
N ALA A 159 13.66 3.02 -16.31
CA ALA A 159 13.07 1.69 -16.21
C ALA A 159 11.56 1.65 -16.55
N PHE A 160 10.87 2.79 -16.49
CA PHE A 160 9.44 2.81 -16.75
C PHE A 160 9.10 2.76 -18.25
N PRO A 161 7.95 2.19 -18.64
CA PRO A 161 7.45 2.23 -20.01
C PRO A 161 7.39 3.67 -20.55
N LYS A 162 7.62 3.83 -21.86
CA LYS A 162 7.67 5.16 -22.53
C LYS A 162 6.46 6.04 -22.21
N LYS A 163 5.26 5.45 -22.11
CA LYS A 163 4.03 6.19 -21.78
C LYS A 163 4.07 6.77 -20.36
N THR A 164 4.53 5.98 -19.39
CA THR A 164 4.67 6.41 -17.99
C THR A 164 5.70 7.52 -17.84
N ARG A 165 6.88 7.38 -18.48
CA ARG A 165 7.90 8.44 -18.52
C ARG A 165 7.37 9.76 -19.10
N ARG A 166 6.52 9.68 -20.13
CA ARG A 166 5.86 10.86 -20.70
C ARG A 166 4.92 11.52 -19.70
N LEU A 167 4.11 10.74 -18.97
CA LEU A 167 3.17 11.28 -17.97
C LEU A 167 3.90 11.91 -16.79
N ILE A 168 5.02 11.33 -16.36
CA ILE A 168 5.88 11.91 -15.31
C ILE A 168 6.42 13.28 -15.77
N ARG A 169 6.99 13.36 -16.98
CA ARG A 169 7.47 14.64 -17.54
C ARG A 169 6.35 15.66 -17.73
N ASP A 170 5.16 15.20 -18.12
CA ASP A 170 3.98 16.06 -18.26
C ASP A 170 3.54 16.65 -16.93
N ALA A 171 3.58 15.87 -15.84
CA ALA A 171 3.29 16.37 -14.50
C ALA A 171 4.29 17.48 -14.07
N VAL A 172 5.59 17.25 -14.27
CA VAL A 172 6.61 18.25 -13.97
C VAL A 172 6.40 19.52 -14.80
N ARG A 173 6.13 19.37 -16.12
CA ARG A 173 5.84 20.50 -17.01
C ARG A 173 4.61 21.30 -16.58
N LYS A 174 3.67 20.65 -15.93
CA LYS A 174 2.44 21.26 -15.38
C LYS A 174 2.60 21.74 -13.93
N TYR A 175 3.83 21.96 -13.51
CA TYR A 175 4.17 22.55 -12.21
C TYR A 175 3.78 21.70 -10.99
N VAL A 176 3.55 20.38 -11.18
CA VAL A 176 3.34 19.49 -10.06
C VAL A 176 4.67 19.28 -9.32
N LYS A 177 4.65 19.49 -8.02
CA LYS A 177 5.75 19.16 -7.10
C LYS A 177 5.31 18.08 -6.14
N VAL A 178 6.24 17.23 -5.74
CA VAL A 178 6.02 16.20 -4.74
C VAL A 178 6.96 16.46 -3.58
N ASP A 179 6.39 16.62 -2.40
CA ASP A 179 7.13 16.87 -1.17
C ASP A 179 6.81 15.76 -0.15
N ILE A 180 7.80 15.41 0.68
CA ILE A 180 7.60 14.59 1.88
C ILE A 180 7.13 15.53 2.98
N CYS A 181 6.02 15.19 3.62
CA CYS A 181 5.35 15.99 4.62
C CYS A 181 5.19 15.20 5.92
N GLY A 182 5.06 15.91 7.01
CA GLY A 182 4.74 15.35 8.32
C GLY A 182 3.24 15.28 8.61
N VAL A 183 2.93 14.96 9.86
CA VAL A 183 1.55 14.89 10.39
C VAL A 183 0.80 16.24 10.29
N ASP A 184 1.52 17.35 10.28
CA ASP A 184 0.99 18.73 10.13
C ASP A 184 0.26 18.97 8.80
N ARG A 185 0.52 18.13 7.78
CA ARG A 185 -0.13 18.19 6.47
C ARG A 185 -1.19 17.08 6.26
N LEU A 186 -1.61 16.42 7.34
CA LEU A 186 -2.57 15.32 7.26
C LEU A 186 -3.95 15.78 6.75
N ASP A 187 -4.40 16.98 7.12
CA ASP A 187 -5.62 17.62 6.59
C ASP A 187 -5.63 17.66 5.05
N ASP A 188 -4.48 17.96 4.44
CA ASP A 188 -4.34 18.00 2.99
C ASP A 188 -4.43 16.60 2.37
N PHE A 189 -3.86 15.60 3.05
CA PHE A 189 -4.01 14.22 2.64
C PHE A 189 -5.46 13.76 2.76
N MET A 190 -6.16 14.12 3.83
CA MET A 190 -7.58 13.77 3.99
C MET A 190 -8.47 14.32 2.88
N LYS A 191 -8.17 15.49 2.30
CA LYS A 191 -8.92 16.03 1.14
C LYS A 191 -8.89 15.06 -0.05
N VAL A 192 -7.70 14.50 -0.38
CA VAL A 192 -7.58 13.55 -1.50
C VAL A 192 -8.10 12.16 -1.15
N ILE A 193 -8.03 11.75 0.12
CA ILE A 193 -8.66 10.52 0.61
C ILE A 193 -10.18 10.60 0.47
N HIS A 194 -10.81 11.68 0.94
CA HIS A 194 -12.26 11.89 0.82
C HIS A 194 -12.73 11.97 -0.65
N ALA A 195 -11.96 12.64 -1.53
CA ALA A 195 -12.24 12.63 -2.96
C ALA A 195 -12.21 11.21 -3.55
N THR A 196 -11.23 10.40 -3.11
CA THR A 196 -11.13 9.00 -3.54
C THR A 196 -12.27 8.14 -2.99
N GLU A 197 -12.67 8.31 -1.73
CA GLU A 197 -13.82 7.63 -1.11
C GLU A 197 -15.10 7.91 -1.88
N THR A 198 -15.35 9.18 -2.18
CA THR A 198 -16.53 9.63 -2.93
C THR A 198 -16.59 8.99 -4.32
N ARG A 199 -15.48 9.03 -5.06
CA ARG A 199 -15.37 8.45 -6.40
C ARG A 199 -15.56 6.94 -6.42
N GLN A 200 -14.94 6.23 -5.47
CA GLN A 200 -14.93 4.76 -5.43
C GLN A 200 -16.15 4.17 -4.70
N GLY A 201 -16.92 4.99 -3.99
CA GLY A 201 -18.03 4.53 -3.16
C GLY A 201 -17.59 3.67 -1.98
N ILE A 202 -16.38 3.90 -1.46
CA ILE A 202 -15.77 3.16 -0.35
C ILE A 202 -15.57 4.08 0.86
N THR A 203 -15.28 3.49 2.01
CA THR A 203 -14.81 4.22 3.20
C THR A 203 -13.42 3.69 3.54
N LEU A 204 -12.45 4.59 3.60
CA LEU A 204 -11.08 4.28 4.00
C LEU A 204 -10.91 4.45 5.52
N ARG A 205 -9.87 5.15 5.94
CA ARG A 205 -9.54 5.35 7.36
C ARG A 205 -9.78 6.78 7.78
N SER A 206 -10.05 6.97 9.06
CA SER A 206 -10.17 8.30 9.65
C SER A 206 -8.80 8.96 9.80
N GLU A 207 -8.80 10.27 9.97
CA GLU A 207 -7.61 11.06 10.26
C GLU A 207 -6.87 10.55 11.50
N GLN A 208 -7.58 10.26 12.60
CA GLN A 208 -7.01 9.70 13.84
C GLN A 208 -6.26 8.37 13.59
N TYR A 209 -6.71 7.58 12.64
CA TYR A 209 -5.98 6.37 12.25
C TYR A 209 -4.64 6.69 11.58
N PHE A 210 -4.60 7.71 10.72
CA PHE A 210 -3.35 8.15 10.10
C PHE A 210 -2.42 8.81 11.12
N GLU A 211 -2.94 9.64 12.03
CA GLU A 211 -2.18 10.18 13.16
C GLU A 211 -1.57 9.06 14.01
N SER A 212 -2.34 7.99 14.29
CA SER A 212 -1.83 6.86 15.06
C SER A 212 -0.69 6.12 14.36
N LEU A 213 -0.65 6.09 13.03
CA LEU A 213 0.48 5.55 12.27
C LEU A 213 1.74 6.38 12.46
N PHE A 214 1.65 7.72 12.34
CA PHE A 214 2.78 8.61 12.58
C PHE A 214 3.30 8.51 14.01
N ASN A 215 2.39 8.50 15.00
CA ASN A 215 2.76 8.41 16.41
C ASN A 215 3.44 7.08 16.76
N ALA A 216 2.98 5.96 16.17
CA ALA A 216 3.49 4.64 16.49
C ALA A 216 4.78 4.30 15.73
N PHE A 217 4.92 4.71 14.48
CA PHE A 217 6.02 4.32 13.61
C PHE A 217 7.04 5.43 13.36
N GLY A 218 6.74 6.69 13.73
CA GLY A 218 7.67 7.81 13.59
C GLY A 218 8.21 7.96 12.17
N ASP A 219 9.54 7.94 12.03
CA ASP A 219 10.26 8.12 10.76
C ASP A 219 10.04 6.98 9.75
N ASP A 220 9.48 5.85 10.18
CA ASP A 220 9.10 4.76 9.26
C ASP A 220 7.84 5.07 8.44
N VAL A 221 7.12 6.16 8.75
CA VAL A 221 5.94 6.62 8.00
C VAL A 221 6.24 7.93 7.30
N GLU A 222 6.04 7.96 5.99
CA GLU A 222 6.24 9.13 5.15
C GLU A 222 4.94 9.47 4.41
N LEU A 223 4.57 10.74 4.41
CA LEU A 223 3.46 11.28 3.64
C LEU A 223 3.99 12.05 2.43
N TYR A 224 3.71 11.56 1.24
CA TYR A 224 4.00 12.25 -0.02
C TYR A 224 2.77 13.02 -0.49
N LEU A 225 2.92 14.32 -0.70
CA LEU A 225 1.87 15.17 -1.27
C LEU A 225 2.34 15.79 -2.59
N ALA A 226 1.54 15.60 -3.63
CA ALA A 226 1.72 16.28 -4.89
C ALA A 226 0.86 17.54 -4.91
N THR A 227 1.51 18.69 -5.11
CA THR A 227 0.87 20.00 -5.05
C THR A 227 1.20 20.86 -6.28
N ILE A 228 0.38 21.86 -6.52
CA ILE A 228 0.62 22.92 -7.50
C ILE A 228 0.43 24.26 -6.79
N ASP A 229 1.45 25.10 -6.81
CA ASP A 229 1.32 26.53 -6.53
C ASP A 229 0.71 27.20 -7.76
N VAL A 230 -0.60 27.44 -7.71
CA VAL A 230 -1.39 27.87 -8.86
C VAL A 230 -0.97 29.25 -9.36
N ASN A 231 -0.72 30.19 -8.44
CA ASN A 231 -0.35 31.55 -8.82
C ASN A 231 1.03 31.59 -9.48
N ARG A 232 1.99 30.87 -8.90
CA ARG A 232 3.33 30.75 -9.46
C ARG A 232 3.29 30.04 -10.83
N ALA A 233 2.56 28.93 -10.93
CA ALA A 233 2.41 28.19 -12.18
C ALA A 233 1.77 29.05 -13.27
N LEU A 234 0.76 29.87 -12.93
CA LEU A 234 0.10 30.76 -13.86
C LEU A 234 1.06 31.84 -14.38
N ILE A 235 1.86 32.45 -13.50
CA ILE A 235 2.86 33.46 -13.88
C ILE A 235 3.91 32.83 -14.80
N GLU A 236 4.50 31.69 -14.39
CA GLU A 236 5.56 31.02 -15.16
C GLU A 236 5.06 30.54 -16.53
N GLU A 237 3.84 30.01 -16.60
CA GLU A 237 3.25 29.55 -17.87
C GLU A 237 2.89 30.73 -18.79
N SER A 238 2.42 31.86 -18.24
CA SER A 238 2.18 33.08 -19.04
C SER A 238 3.45 33.61 -19.67
N VAL A 239 4.55 33.64 -18.92
CA VAL A 239 5.87 34.02 -19.46
C VAL A 239 6.34 33.03 -20.53
N HIS A 240 6.09 31.74 -20.33
CA HIS A 240 6.41 30.69 -21.32
C HIS A 240 5.59 30.89 -22.61
N TYR A 241 4.30 31.15 -22.48
CA TYR A 241 3.40 31.43 -23.59
C TYR A 241 3.88 32.63 -24.43
N ASP A 242 4.24 33.76 -23.79
CA ASP A 242 4.75 34.96 -24.47
C ASP A 242 6.04 34.67 -25.26
N ARG A 243 6.95 33.87 -24.69
CA ARG A 243 8.15 33.42 -25.42
C ARG A 243 7.83 32.59 -26.65
N LEU A 244 6.85 31.68 -26.55
CA LEU A 244 6.42 30.86 -27.69
C LEU A 244 5.81 31.71 -28.80
N ILE A 245 5.05 32.74 -28.45
CA ILE A 245 4.48 33.70 -29.40
C ILE A 245 5.60 34.46 -30.12
N ASP A 246 6.57 35.00 -29.35
CA ASP A 246 7.71 35.70 -29.90
C ASP A 246 8.57 34.83 -30.83
N GLU A 247 8.89 33.58 -30.40
CA GLU A 247 9.60 32.61 -31.23
C GLU A 247 8.85 32.29 -32.53
N ARG A 248 7.52 32.19 -32.48
CA ARG A 248 6.70 31.95 -33.67
C ARG A 248 6.79 33.12 -34.65
N ILE A 249 6.76 34.36 -34.16
CA ILE A 249 6.87 35.56 -34.99
C ILE A 249 8.20 35.54 -35.72
N HIS A 250 9.29 35.14 -35.07
CA HIS A 250 10.65 35.17 -35.64
C HIS A 250 11.02 33.89 -36.42
N THR A 251 10.18 32.85 -36.46
CA THR A 251 10.53 31.55 -37.06
C THR A 251 10.56 31.56 -38.61
N GLY A 252 10.05 32.56 -39.29
CA GLY A 252 10.07 32.65 -40.74
C GLY A 252 9.26 31.55 -41.46
N ARG A 253 9.67 31.16 -42.69
CA ARG A 253 8.95 30.25 -43.57
C ARG A 253 9.28 28.74 -43.33
N ALA A 254 9.62 28.28 -42.12
CA ALA A 254 9.88 26.85 -41.84
C ALA A 254 8.59 26.13 -41.39
N PRO A 255 7.84 25.46 -42.30
CA PRO A 255 6.48 24.97 -41.99
C PRO A 255 6.45 24.02 -40.80
N LYS A 256 7.39 23.10 -40.68
CA LYS A 256 7.44 22.10 -39.58
C LYS A 256 7.64 22.77 -38.21
N LYS A 257 8.55 23.76 -38.12
CA LYS A 257 8.79 24.48 -36.86
C LYS A 257 7.58 25.34 -36.49
N TYR A 258 6.94 25.98 -37.47
CA TYR A 258 5.73 26.76 -37.28
C TYR A 258 4.58 25.90 -36.69
N HIS A 259 4.31 24.73 -37.26
CA HIS A 259 3.29 23.85 -36.74
C HIS A 259 3.59 23.35 -35.30
N GLN A 260 4.84 22.99 -35.02
CA GLN A 260 5.25 22.59 -33.68
C GLN A 260 5.03 23.70 -32.66
N LEU A 261 5.41 24.93 -32.96
CA LEU A 261 5.18 26.11 -32.10
C LEU A 261 3.69 26.36 -31.91
N GLN A 262 2.88 26.22 -32.96
CA GLN A 262 1.42 26.37 -32.86
C GLN A 262 0.81 25.37 -31.87
N GLU A 263 1.22 24.10 -31.91
CA GLU A 263 0.77 23.07 -30.95
C GLU A 263 1.21 23.41 -29.52
N GLN A 264 2.45 23.88 -29.33
CA GLN A 264 2.95 24.30 -28.02
C GLN A 264 2.18 25.51 -27.46
N ILE A 265 1.91 26.52 -28.28
CA ILE A 265 1.13 27.70 -27.90
C ILE A 265 -0.29 27.28 -27.47
N GLN A 266 -0.94 26.42 -28.25
CA GLN A 266 -2.27 25.93 -27.89
C GLN A 266 -2.28 25.11 -26.60
N SER A 267 -1.25 24.29 -26.38
CA SER A 267 -1.07 23.53 -25.13
C SER A 267 -0.84 24.44 -23.93
N SER A 268 -0.01 25.49 -24.09
CA SER A 268 0.29 26.49 -23.06
C SER A 268 -0.97 27.31 -22.72
N GLN A 269 -1.69 27.81 -23.73
CA GLN A 269 -2.97 28.50 -23.51
C GLN A 269 -3.96 27.64 -22.73
N SER A 270 -4.12 26.36 -23.11
CA SER A 270 -5.03 25.42 -22.40
C SER A 270 -4.62 25.19 -20.95
N LEU A 271 -3.29 25.25 -20.64
CA LEU A 271 -2.81 25.14 -19.27
C LEU A 271 -3.05 26.44 -18.48
N ILE A 272 -2.85 27.61 -19.10
CA ILE A 272 -3.20 28.91 -18.51
C ILE A 272 -4.69 28.97 -18.15
N ASP A 273 -5.55 28.59 -19.09
CA ASP A 273 -7.00 28.56 -18.86
C ASP A 273 -7.36 27.64 -17.69
N LEU A 274 -6.77 26.45 -17.63
CA LEU A 274 -6.98 25.50 -16.56
C LEU A 274 -6.50 26.04 -15.20
N LEU A 275 -5.28 26.60 -15.14
CA LEU A 275 -4.73 27.21 -13.92
C LEU A 275 -5.54 28.43 -13.50
N GLY A 276 -6.02 29.23 -14.45
CA GLY A 276 -6.92 30.36 -14.21
C GLY A 276 -8.21 29.96 -13.49
N THR A 277 -8.83 28.84 -13.86
CA THR A 277 -10.03 28.33 -13.16
C THR A 277 -9.73 27.92 -11.71
N LEU A 278 -8.52 27.49 -11.39
CA LEU A 278 -8.11 27.07 -10.05
C LEU A 278 -7.69 28.25 -9.16
N SER A 279 -7.17 29.33 -9.72
CA SER A 279 -6.65 30.49 -8.97
C SER A 279 -7.73 31.23 -8.17
N PHE A 280 -9.00 31.10 -8.53
CA PHE A 280 -10.11 31.71 -7.81
C PHE A 280 -10.43 31.04 -6.45
N SER A 281 -9.94 29.82 -6.23
CA SER A 281 -10.30 29.04 -5.03
C SER A 281 -9.17 28.86 -4.04
N ASN A 282 -7.93 28.68 -4.49
CA ASN A 282 -6.77 28.43 -3.61
C ASN A 282 -5.43 28.76 -4.28
N ASN A 283 -4.48 29.30 -3.51
CA ASN A 283 -3.10 29.53 -4.01
C ASN A 283 -2.34 28.21 -4.25
N THR A 284 -2.59 27.19 -3.43
CA THR A 284 -1.98 25.87 -3.55
C THR A 284 -3.07 24.80 -3.55
N VAL A 285 -3.03 23.91 -4.54
CA VAL A 285 -3.94 22.78 -4.64
C VAL A 285 -3.20 21.46 -4.44
N VAL A 286 -3.82 20.53 -3.73
CA VAL A 286 -3.31 19.17 -3.54
C VAL A 286 -3.92 18.27 -4.62
N VAL A 287 -3.06 17.74 -5.47
CA VAL A 287 -3.45 16.92 -6.64
C VAL A 287 -3.67 15.46 -6.23
N CYS A 288 -2.74 14.92 -5.48
CA CYS A 288 -2.80 13.56 -4.94
C CYS A 288 -1.84 13.44 -3.74
N GLY A 289 -2.00 12.34 -3.01
CA GLY A 289 -1.11 12.00 -1.89
C GLY A 289 -0.98 10.50 -1.73
N ALA A 290 0.10 10.08 -1.07
CA ALA A 290 0.37 8.70 -0.71
C ALA A 290 1.05 8.63 0.65
N LEU A 291 0.56 7.73 1.51
CA LEU A 291 1.19 7.40 2.78
C LEU A 291 1.94 6.09 2.61
N VAL A 292 3.21 6.11 2.94
CA VAL A 292 4.17 5.03 2.76
C VAL A 292 4.67 4.58 4.13
N ILE A 293 4.87 3.29 4.30
CA ILE A 293 5.47 2.72 5.52
C ILE A 293 6.67 1.86 5.18
N SER A 294 7.72 1.97 5.99
CA SER A 294 8.92 1.16 5.89
C SER A 294 8.73 -0.18 6.62
N SER A 295 9.24 -1.24 6.06
CA SER A 295 9.19 -2.58 6.62
C SER A 295 10.44 -3.35 6.19
N ASN A 296 11.37 -3.59 7.12
CA ASN A 296 12.61 -4.30 6.85
C ASN A 296 13.34 -3.70 5.62
N GLN A 297 13.51 -4.47 4.55
CA GLN A 297 14.20 -4.05 3.32
C GLN A 297 13.24 -3.49 2.25
N SER A 298 11.98 -3.27 2.58
CA SER A 298 10.95 -2.81 1.65
C SER A 298 10.18 -1.61 2.18
N LYS A 299 9.58 -0.85 1.27
CA LYS A 299 8.52 0.12 1.58
C LYS A 299 7.20 -0.32 0.99
N GLU A 300 6.11 0.10 1.60
CA GLU A 300 4.76 -0.14 1.08
C GLU A 300 3.97 1.16 0.98
N ILE A 301 3.36 1.42 -0.17
CA ILE A 301 2.33 2.46 -0.33
C ILE A 301 1.05 1.92 0.32
N LEU A 302 0.83 2.30 1.56
CA LEU A 302 -0.26 1.78 2.38
C LEU A 302 -1.60 2.40 2.01
N TYR A 303 -1.60 3.70 1.73
CA TYR A 303 -2.76 4.45 1.26
C TYR A 303 -2.36 5.45 0.18
N ALA A 304 -3.18 5.61 -0.83
CA ALA A 304 -3.02 6.65 -1.83
C ALA A 304 -4.38 7.21 -2.23
N GLY A 305 -4.43 8.52 -2.46
CA GLY A 305 -5.62 9.22 -2.90
C GLY A 305 -5.30 10.21 -4.02
N MET A 306 -6.33 10.54 -4.79
CA MET A 306 -6.24 11.51 -5.89
C MET A 306 -7.56 12.27 -5.99
N ASN A 307 -7.49 13.56 -6.26
CA ASN A 307 -8.63 14.35 -6.68
C ASN A 307 -8.76 14.29 -8.20
N ASP A 308 -9.90 13.80 -8.71
CA ASP A 308 -10.16 13.62 -10.14
C ASP A 308 -10.19 14.95 -10.92
N GLU A 309 -10.55 16.04 -10.29
CA GLU A 309 -10.52 17.38 -10.89
C GLU A 309 -9.13 17.71 -11.43
N PHE A 310 -8.08 17.18 -10.75
CA PHE A 310 -6.68 17.39 -11.11
C PHE A 310 -6.07 16.23 -11.89
N SER A 311 -6.87 15.27 -12.37
CA SER A 311 -6.36 14.08 -13.11
C SER A 311 -5.51 14.44 -14.34
N LYS A 312 -5.84 15.58 -14.99
CA LYS A 312 -5.10 16.12 -16.15
C LYS A 312 -3.66 16.52 -15.84
N PHE A 313 -3.31 16.71 -14.56
CA PHE A 313 -1.95 17.03 -14.12
C PHE A 313 -1.05 15.81 -13.99
N SER A 314 -1.59 14.60 -14.05
CA SER A 314 -0.82 13.33 -13.96
C SER A 314 0.01 13.19 -12.67
N GLY A 315 -0.36 13.89 -11.59
CA GLY A 315 0.40 13.96 -10.34
C GLY A 315 0.70 12.59 -9.73
N GLN A 316 -0.25 11.64 -9.80
CA GLN A 316 -0.06 10.29 -9.26
C GLN A 316 1.12 9.53 -9.90
N TYR A 317 1.45 9.80 -11.17
CA TYR A 317 2.61 9.16 -11.82
C TYR A 317 3.93 9.73 -11.28
N LEU A 318 3.99 11.04 -11.08
CA LEU A 318 5.15 11.70 -10.49
C LEU A 318 5.32 11.26 -9.03
N THR A 319 4.24 11.24 -8.23
CA THR A 319 4.29 10.81 -6.83
C THR A 319 4.84 9.39 -6.67
N PHE A 320 4.31 8.42 -7.42
CA PHE A 320 4.80 7.05 -7.36
C PHE A 320 6.25 6.91 -7.82
N ALA A 321 6.64 7.65 -8.87
CA ALA A 321 8.03 7.65 -9.34
C ALA A 321 8.99 8.30 -8.31
N THR A 322 8.56 9.36 -7.62
CA THR A 322 9.32 10.00 -6.54
C THR A 322 9.51 9.02 -5.39
N ILE A 323 8.43 8.38 -4.91
CA ILE A 323 8.49 7.37 -3.84
C ILE A 323 9.48 6.23 -4.19
N MET A 324 9.43 5.72 -5.44
CA MET A 324 10.34 4.65 -5.89
C MET A 324 11.79 5.10 -5.90
N ASN A 325 12.04 6.34 -6.36
CA ASN A 325 13.39 6.89 -6.39
C ASN A 325 13.93 7.13 -4.97
N ASP A 326 13.12 7.70 -4.09
CA ASP A 326 13.51 8.00 -2.72
C ASP A 326 13.74 6.71 -1.91
N ALA A 327 12.86 5.72 -2.05
CA ALA A 327 13.04 4.42 -1.44
C ALA A 327 14.35 3.75 -1.91
N LYS A 328 14.70 3.85 -3.19
CA LYS A 328 15.97 3.39 -3.73
C LYS A 328 17.16 4.13 -3.11
N VAL A 329 17.10 5.46 -3.04
CA VAL A 329 18.17 6.30 -2.47
C VAL A 329 18.39 5.99 -0.99
N GLN A 330 17.31 5.67 -0.27
CA GLN A 330 17.34 5.23 1.13
C GLN A 330 17.86 3.79 1.31
N GLY A 331 18.12 3.04 0.22
CA GLY A 331 18.69 1.70 0.26
C GLY A 331 17.69 0.56 0.36
N PHE A 332 16.39 0.81 0.20
CA PHE A 332 15.39 -0.24 0.15
C PHE A 332 15.50 -1.06 -1.15
N HIS A 333 15.18 -2.34 -1.08
CA HIS A 333 15.29 -3.28 -2.19
C HIS A 333 14.02 -3.33 -3.05
N GLU A 334 12.86 -3.11 -2.44
CA GLU A 334 11.54 -3.21 -3.09
C GLU A 334 10.58 -2.14 -2.60
N LEU A 335 9.66 -1.74 -3.50
CA LEU A 335 8.48 -0.96 -3.14
C LEU A 335 7.22 -1.75 -3.47
N SER A 336 6.44 -2.10 -2.44
CA SER A 336 5.08 -2.60 -2.63
C SER A 336 4.14 -1.45 -2.95
N MET A 337 3.42 -1.56 -4.05
CA MET A 337 2.31 -0.65 -4.37
C MET A 337 0.98 -1.12 -3.75
N GLY A 338 1.04 -2.11 -2.85
CA GLY A 338 -0.11 -2.69 -2.17
C GLY A 338 -0.93 -3.68 -3.01
N GLY A 339 -2.02 -4.15 -2.43
CA GLY A 339 -2.86 -5.21 -2.97
C GLY A 339 -3.56 -4.89 -4.29
N VAL A 340 -3.85 -5.95 -5.06
CA VAL A 340 -4.63 -5.93 -6.31
C VAL A 340 -5.52 -7.16 -6.39
N ASP A 341 -6.52 -7.12 -7.28
CA ASP A 341 -7.27 -8.32 -7.65
C ASP A 341 -6.38 -9.30 -8.44
N GLY A 342 -6.49 -10.59 -8.16
CA GLY A 342 -5.64 -11.62 -8.77
C GLY A 342 -5.90 -11.88 -10.25
N ASP A 343 -7.00 -11.36 -10.82
CA ASP A 343 -7.24 -11.39 -12.27
C ASP A 343 -6.62 -10.19 -13.00
N LEU A 344 -6.18 -9.16 -12.26
CA LEU A 344 -5.49 -7.97 -12.76
C LEU A 344 -6.28 -7.14 -13.78
N ASN A 345 -7.61 -7.27 -13.83
CA ASN A 345 -8.45 -6.62 -14.84
C ASN A 345 -9.11 -5.32 -14.37
N ASP A 346 -8.99 -4.98 -13.08
CA ASP A 346 -9.55 -3.79 -12.48
C ASP A 346 -8.74 -2.51 -12.82
N SER A 347 -9.31 -1.35 -12.50
CA SER A 347 -8.67 -0.05 -12.79
C SER A 347 -7.40 0.19 -11.98
N LEU A 348 -7.33 -0.32 -10.73
CA LEU A 348 -6.18 -0.19 -9.85
C LEU A 348 -5.00 -1.01 -10.38
N SER A 349 -5.25 -2.26 -10.77
CA SER A 349 -4.25 -3.14 -11.39
C SER A 349 -3.70 -2.54 -12.69
N ARG A 350 -4.60 -2.00 -13.55
CA ARG A 350 -4.18 -1.29 -14.77
C ARG A 350 -3.36 -0.03 -14.52
N PHE A 351 -3.63 0.69 -13.43
CA PHE A 351 -2.80 1.84 -13.05
C PHE A 351 -1.42 1.40 -12.59
N LYS A 352 -1.35 0.46 -11.63
CA LYS A 352 -0.09 -0.04 -11.07
C LYS A 352 0.80 -0.72 -12.12
N SER A 353 0.23 -1.46 -13.06
CA SER A 353 0.96 -2.11 -14.18
C SER A 353 1.75 -1.13 -15.05
N LYS A 354 1.42 0.17 -15.03
CA LYS A 354 2.17 1.18 -15.78
C LYS A 354 3.58 1.45 -15.24
N PHE A 355 3.89 0.96 -14.05
CA PHE A 355 5.22 1.05 -13.44
C PHE A 355 6.06 -0.22 -13.64
N ASP A 356 5.58 -1.17 -14.45
CA ASP A 356 6.25 -2.46 -14.74
C ASP A 356 6.62 -3.25 -13.47
N PRO A 357 5.66 -3.50 -12.57
CA PRO A 357 5.89 -4.24 -11.34
C PRO A 357 5.96 -5.74 -11.57
N ASP A 358 6.58 -6.44 -10.62
CA ASP A 358 6.33 -7.85 -10.40
C ASP A 358 4.97 -8.03 -9.71
N VAL A 359 4.30 -9.14 -10.02
CA VAL A 359 3.10 -9.56 -9.29
C VAL A 359 3.49 -10.69 -8.36
N ILE A 360 3.30 -10.49 -7.05
CA ILE A 360 3.53 -11.52 -6.05
C ILE A 360 2.20 -12.08 -5.54
N GLU A 361 2.19 -13.38 -5.25
CA GLU A 361 1.04 -14.12 -4.73
C GLU A 361 1.41 -14.79 -3.42
N TYR A 362 0.68 -14.43 -2.35
CA TYR A 362 0.82 -15.04 -1.03
C TYR A 362 -0.08 -16.28 -0.90
N TYR A 363 0.28 -17.19 0.01
CA TYR A 363 -0.60 -18.31 0.38
C TYR A 363 -1.96 -17.82 0.89
N GLY A 364 -1.97 -16.71 1.64
CA GLY A 364 -3.18 -16.17 2.24
C GLY A 364 -3.44 -16.74 3.63
N GLU A 365 -4.70 -16.90 3.99
CA GLU A 365 -5.12 -17.09 5.36
C GLU A 365 -5.19 -18.57 5.78
N PHE A 366 -4.72 -18.82 7.00
CA PHE A 366 -4.85 -20.07 7.72
C PHE A 366 -5.62 -19.84 9.02
N ASP A 367 -6.64 -20.65 9.24
CA ASP A 367 -7.54 -20.52 10.39
C ASP A 367 -7.54 -21.78 11.25
N LYS A 368 -7.70 -21.59 12.57
CA LYS A 368 -7.97 -22.66 13.51
C LYS A 368 -9.09 -22.25 14.45
N SER A 369 -10.16 -23.02 14.51
CA SER A 369 -11.30 -22.74 15.38
C SER A 369 -11.33 -23.70 16.58
N LYS A 370 -11.77 -23.21 17.73
CA LYS A 370 -11.97 -24.03 18.94
C LYS A 370 -12.97 -25.19 18.70
N ASN A 371 -14.02 -24.91 17.91
CA ASN A 371 -15.02 -25.92 17.53
C ASN A 371 -15.84 -25.45 16.30
N ARG A 372 -16.72 -26.32 15.78
CA ARG A 372 -17.53 -26.05 14.57
C ARG A 372 -18.46 -24.84 14.72
N TRP A 373 -18.94 -24.54 15.93
CA TRP A 373 -19.78 -23.38 16.19
C TRP A 373 -19.03 -22.06 15.97
N TRP A 374 -17.84 -21.91 16.57
CA TRP A 374 -17.03 -20.72 16.38
C TRP A 374 -16.53 -20.58 14.94
N LYS A 375 -16.26 -21.71 14.26
CA LYS A 375 -15.97 -21.68 12.82
C LYS A 375 -17.12 -21.06 12.03
N PHE A 376 -18.36 -21.47 12.29
CA PHE A 376 -19.54 -20.88 11.66
C PHE A 376 -19.69 -19.39 12.00
N VAL A 377 -19.53 -19.01 13.26
CA VAL A 377 -19.66 -17.61 13.72
C VAL A 377 -18.68 -16.70 12.98
N TYR A 378 -17.39 -17.06 12.94
CA TYR A 378 -16.36 -16.18 12.35
C TYR A 378 -16.31 -16.21 10.83
N ARG A 379 -16.68 -17.32 10.19
CA ARG A 379 -16.63 -17.44 8.73
C ARG A 379 -17.91 -17.00 8.02
N GLN A 380 -19.04 -17.10 8.66
CA GLN A 380 -20.34 -16.84 8.02
C GLN A 380 -21.15 -15.76 8.74
N ALA A 381 -21.42 -15.94 10.02
CA ALA A 381 -22.33 -15.06 10.75
C ALA A 381 -21.77 -13.64 10.90
N LEU A 382 -20.50 -13.50 11.26
CA LEU A 382 -19.87 -12.20 11.48
C LEU A 382 -19.70 -11.38 10.18
N PRO A 383 -19.18 -11.94 9.06
CA PRO A 383 -19.14 -11.23 7.79
C PRO A 383 -20.52 -10.83 7.27
N MET A 384 -21.52 -11.72 7.41
CA MET A 384 -22.90 -11.41 7.02
C MET A 384 -23.48 -10.25 7.84
N TYR A 385 -23.26 -10.24 9.15
CA TYR A 385 -23.68 -9.14 10.03
C TYR A 385 -22.98 -7.81 9.66
N GLN A 386 -21.68 -7.84 9.38
CA GLN A 386 -20.92 -6.65 8.96
C GLN A 386 -21.44 -6.10 7.64
N ASN A 387 -21.72 -6.96 6.65
CA ASN A 387 -22.28 -6.55 5.36
C ASN A 387 -23.66 -5.91 5.50
N ILE A 388 -24.53 -6.47 6.35
CA ILE A 388 -25.86 -5.89 6.63
C ILE A 388 -25.73 -4.53 7.29
N ARG A 389 -24.83 -4.39 8.27
CA ARG A 389 -24.57 -3.12 8.97
C ARG A 389 -24.02 -2.07 8.02
N HIS A 390 -23.07 -2.41 7.16
CA HIS A 390 -22.50 -1.48 6.16
C HIS A 390 -23.58 -1.00 5.17
N ARG A 391 -24.43 -1.90 4.68
CA ARG A 391 -25.55 -1.54 3.80
C ARG A 391 -26.55 -0.61 4.50
N ALA A 392 -26.89 -0.89 5.76
CA ALA A 392 -27.80 -0.06 6.54
C ALA A 392 -27.23 1.35 6.82
N LEU A 393 -25.92 1.46 7.05
CA LEU A 393 -25.25 2.76 7.23
C LEU A 393 -25.15 3.54 5.92
N ALA A 394 -24.89 2.87 4.80
CA ALA A 394 -24.89 3.50 3.48
C ALA A 394 -26.26 4.07 3.12
N LEU A 395 -27.34 3.31 3.35
CA LEU A 395 -28.71 3.79 3.15
C LEU A 395 -29.08 5.00 4.02
N ARG A 396 -28.56 5.07 5.25
CA ARG A 396 -28.78 6.24 6.12
C ARG A 396 -28.01 7.49 5.65
N LYS A 397 -26.89 7.34 4.96
CA LYS A 397 -26.11 8.47 4.38
C LYS A 397 -26.78 9.02 3.09
N THR A 398 -27.48 8.19 2.33
CA THR A 398 -28.20 8.61 1.12
C THR A 398 -29.57 9.27 1.41
N LEU A 399 -30.07 9.12 2.65
CA LEU A 399 -31.36 9.71 3.09
C LEU A 399 -31.17 11.00 3.93
N LYS A 400 -29.93 11.46 4.08
CA LYS A 400 -29.58 12.77 4.61
C LYS A 400 -28.97 13.66 3.54
#